data_cf2454588cf7d3160593434a13fa3199
#
_entry.id   cf2454588cf7d3160593434a13fa3199
#
_cell.length_a   1.000
_cell.length_b   1.000
_cell.length_c   1.000
_cell.angle_alpha   90.00
_cell.angle_beta   90.00
_cell.angle_gamma   90.00
#
_symmetry.space_group_name_H-M   'P 1'
#
loop_
_entity.id
_entity.type
_entity.pdbx_description
1 polymer ?
#
loop_
_entity_poly.entity_id
_entity_poly.type
_entity_poly.pdbx_seq_one_letter_code
_entity_poly.pdbx_strand_id
1 'polypeptide(L)'
;MWSTFLTTLRINLREKSSLFWLFCFPILLSTMFLGMFGNLSATYEVTTMRFAMVANGDYCKSEGAQQLVAAMQRTPVTPQACDTAPNAMDVDSGVTDLRDLLDVTPVDNAAEATDLINIDTDVRGFLTVDGDGLLHMTISRATVSSVNDTMSTPGLPVSLSILDGAIGMFNRQALTVAQIMASDPAVFANEAFTAAVQEAPGFTRQVRLTNFKPDESARYYYALLAMTALMAMTFAVTTVCSTQANLSALGMRRSLAPLTRLHQLMGGFLASWLCTFCSLLVALLYIHFVCRISFGGRWAATLLAIVVASFASNALGTLLGSLPKLTAGTKIGLTTAISCALSLLSGLYGSGAMALSNWIQRNAPIVATINPTQQVTNLFYDILYYDSYAPFFRTVGILLTMAVLALALATVFLRRQRYAHL
;
A
#
# COMPACT_ATOMS: atom_id res chain seq x y z
N MET A 1 12.60 39.67 -14.44
CA MET A 1 12.19 38.28 -14.14
C MET A 1 13.16 37.61 -13.20
N TRP A 2 14.46 37.55 -13.50
CA TRP A 2 15.48 36.88 -12.65
C TRP A 2 15.61 37.45 -11.22
N SER A 3 15.64 38.79 -11.08
CA SER A 3 15.68 39.45 -9.75
C SER A 3 14.45 39.13 -8.91
N THR A 4 13.26 39.07 -9.54
CA THR A 4 12.01 38.70 -8.85
C THR A 4 12.06 37.24 -8.39
N PHE A 5 12.54 36.33 -9.23
CA PHE A 5 12.76 34.93 -8.90
C PHE A 5 13.66 34.78 -7.66
N LEU A 6 14.88 35.38 -7.70
CA LEU A 6 15.83 35.29 -6.59
C LEU A 6 15.29 35.92 -5.29
N THR A 7 14.61 37.07 -5.39
CA THR A 7 14.02 37.71 -4.21
C THR A 7 12.90 36.85 -3.61
N THR A 8 12.02 36.28 -4.43
CA THR A 8 10.95 35.41 -3.96
C THR A 8 11.51 34.11 -3.37
N LEU A 9 12.53 33.53 -4.01
CA LEU A 9 13.21 32.35 -3.48
C LEU A 9 13.81 32.61 -2.10
N ARG A 10 14.49 33.75 -1.90
CA ARG A 10 15.05 34.15 -0.60
C ARG A 10 13.94 34.36 0.46
N ILE A 11 12.78 34.90 0.09
CA ILE A 11 11.64 35.08 0.98
C ILE A 11 11.11 33.71 1.41
N ASN A 12 10.86 32.81 0.46
CA ASN A 12 10.36 31.47 0.74
C ASN A 12 11.33 30.67 1.64
N LEU A 13 12.64 30.79 1.41
CA LEU A 13 13.67 30.12 2.24
C LEU A 13 13.86 30.77 3.63
N ARG A 14 13.31 31.95 3.89
CA ARG A 14 13.31 32.59 5.23
C ARG A 14 12.03 32.34 6.01
N GLU A 15 10.99 31.83 5.39
CA GLU A 15 9.71 31.51 6.00
C GLU A 15 9.82 30.20 6.79
N LYS A 16 10.27 30.30 8.05
CA LYS A 16 10.55 29.11 8.91
C LYS A 16 9.37 28.19 9.07
N SER A 17 8.14 28.74 9.19
CA SER A 17 6.92 27.94 9.35
C SER A 17 6.64 27.11 8.11
N SER A 18 6.70 27.69 6.92
CA SER A 18 6.49 26.98 5.66
C SER A 18 7.56 25.92 5.41
N LEU A 19 8.82 26.22 5.73
CA LEU A 19 9.92 25.25 5.60
C LEU A 19 9.74 24.05 6.55
N PHE A 20 9.32 24.29 7.79
CA PHE A 20 9.02 23.19 8.73
C PHE A 20 7.95 22.26 8.16
N TRP A 21 6.79 22.81 7.77
CA TRP A 21 5.68 22.02 7.25
C TRP A 21 6.01 21.27 5.95
N LEU A 22 6.92 21.79 5.13
CA LEU A 22 7.25 21.19 3.86
C LEU A 22 8.42 20.20 3.90
N PHE A 23 9.38 20.39 4.78
CA PHE A 23 10.56 19.53 4.85
C PHE A 23 10.54 18.63 6.09
N CYS A 24 10.27 19.18 7.28
CA CYS A 24 10.32 18.40 8.52
C CYS A 24 9.07 17.53 8.68
N PHE A 25 7.89 18.06 8.40
CA PHE A 25 6.63 17.34 8.61
C PHE A 25 6.52 16.04 7.80
N PRO A 26 6.83 15.99 6.48
CA PRO A 26 6.80 14.75 5.73
C PRO A 26 7.78 13.70 6.25
N ILE A 27 8.97 14.14 6.71
CA ILE A 27 9.97 13.26 7.30
C ILE A 27 9.46 12.67 8.61
N LEU A 28 8.94 13.52 9.52
CA LEU A 28 8.38 13.08 10.80
C LEU A 28 7.22 12.10 10.61
N LEU A 29 6.30 12.41 9.69
CA LEU A 29 5.14 11.55 9.45
C LEU A 29 5.55 10.24 8.75
N SER A 30 6.54 10.27 7.83
CA SER A 30 7.10 9.06 7.21
C SER A 30 7.77 8.17 8.25
N THR A 31 8.50 8.75 9.21
CA THR A 31 9.14 8.00 10.30
C THR A 31 8.08 7.38 11.23
N MET A 32 7.02 8.13 11.52
CA MET A 32 5.90 7.61 12.31
C MET A 32 5.21 6.44 11.58
N PHE A 33 5.01 6.56 10.27
CA PHE A 33 4.47 5.47 9.45
C PHE A 33 5.39 4.26 9.41
N LEU A 34 6.71 4.46 9.36
CA LEU A 34 7.67 3.36 9.45
C LEU A 34 7.50 2.59 10.77
N GLY A 35 7.32 3.29 11.89
CA GLY A 35 7.05 2.65 13.19
C GLY A 35 5.70 1.94 13.26
N MET A 36 4.65 2.51 12.62
CA MET A 36 3.31 1.92 12.63
C MET A 36 3.14 0.77 11.63
N PHE A 37 3.71 0.91 10.44
CA PHE A 37 3.49 0.00 9.31
C PHE A 37 4.73 -0.84 8.98
N GLY A 38 5.84 -0.67 9.69
CA GLY A 38 7.08 -1.40 9.43
C GLY A 38 6.92 -2.93 9.48
N ASN A 39 5.96 -3.41 10.25
CA ASN A 39 5.60 -4.82 10.34
C ASN A 39 4.36 -5.21 9.51
N LEU A 40 3.77 -4.28 8.73
CA LEU A 40 2.54 -4.57 7.99
C LEU A 40 2.79 -5.58 6.85
N SER A 41 3.94 -5.54 6.20
CA SER A 41 4.34 -6.55 5.22
C SER A 41 4.48 -7.93 5.83
N ALA A 42 4.98 -8.02 7.06
CA ALA A 42 5.08 -9.28 7.80
C ALA A 42 3.71 -9.87 8.13
N THR A 43 2.66 -9.06 8.20
CA THR A 43 1.28 -9.53 8.45
C THR A 43 0.73 -10.39 7.29
N TYR A 44 1.27 -10.20 6.09
CA TYR A 44 0.88 -10.94 4.88
C TYR A 44 1.94 -11.97 4.44
N GLU A 45 3.03 -12.10 5.18
CA GLU A 45 4.02 -13.14 4.94
C GLU A 45 3.57 -14.45 5.60
N VAL A 46 3.81 -15.56 4.90
CA VAL A 46 3.57 -16.88 5.44
C VAL A 46 4.59 -17.12 6.56
N THR A 47 4.10 -17.41 7.76
CA THR A 47 4.93 -17.72 8.91
C THR A 47 4.80 -19.20 9.23
N THR A 48 5.92 -19.83 9.62
CA THR A 48 5.93 -21.22 10.10
C THR A 48 5.13 -21.34 11.40
N MET A 49 4.21 -22.30 11.44
CA MET A 49 3.37 -22.55 12.59
C MET A 49 3.73 -23.89 13.22
N ARG A 50 3.86 -23.91 14.55
CA ARG A 50 4.05 -25.16 15.32
C ARG A 50 2.69 -25.80 15.57
N PHE A 51 2.54 -27.06 15.14
CA PHE A 51 1.36 -27.89 15.33
C PHE A 51 1.74 -29.25 15.92
N ALA A 52 0.89 -29.80 16.74
CA ALA A 52 1.01 -31.20 17.10
C ALA A 52 0.33 -32.07 16.03
N MET A 53 0.86 -33.25 15.77
CA MET A 53 0.24 -34.24 14.88
C MET A 53 -0.03 -35.50 15.68
N VAL A 54 -1.29 -35.89 15.74
CA VAL A 54 -1.68 -37.16 16.39
C VAL A 54 -1.34 -38.32 15.45
N ALA A 55 -0.24 -39.01 15.77
CA ALA A 55 0.27 -40.14 14.99
C ALA A 55 -0.43 -41.44 15.39
N ASN A 56 -1.76 -41.49 15.26
CA ASN A 56 -2.55 -42.68 15.53
C ASN A 56 -2.52 -43.68 14.34
N GLY A 57 -3.11 -44.89 14.53
CA GLY A 57 -3.17 -45.89 13.48
C GLY A 57 -3.88 -45.44 12.18
N ASP A 58 -4.77 -44.49 12.27
CA ASP A 58 -5.50 -43.96 11.10
C ASP A 58 -4.61 -43.02 10.29
N TYR A 59 -3.79 -42.18 10.95
CA TYR A 59 -2.76 -41.39 10.29
C TYR A 59 -1.73 -42.25 9.55
N CYS A 60 -1.24 -43.31 10.20
CA CYS A 60 -0.23 -44.21 9.61
C CYS A 60 -0.77 -45.02 8.42
N LYS A 61 -2.09 -45.21 8.32
CA LYS A 61 -2.74 -45.84 7.14
C LYS A 61 -3.03 -44.86 6.01
N SER A 62 -3.10 -43.56 6.29
CA SER A 62 -3.44 -42.53 5.29
C SER A 62 -2.17 -41.96 4.64
N GLU A 63 -1.68 -42.62 3.58
CA GLU A 63 -0.51 -42.14 2.82
C GLU A 63 -0.70 -40.71 2.33
N GLY A 64 -1.91 -40.34 1.87
CA GLY A 64 -2.21 -39.00 1.37
C GLY A 64 -2.07 -37.91 2.44
N ALA A 65 -2.55 -38.17 3.68
CA ALA A 65 -2.42 -37.25 4.78
C ALA A 65 -0.94 -37.09 5.19
N GLN A 66 -0.18 -38.19 5.21
CA GLN A 66 1.27 -38.15 5.47
C GLN A 66 2.02 -37.33 4.41
N GLN A 67 1.72 -37.53 3.13
CA GLN A 67 2.30 -36.77 2.03
C GLN A 67 1.97 -35.29 2.10
N LEU A 68 0.71 -34.91 2.40
CA LEU A 68 0.31 -33.53 2.53
C LEU A 68 1.05 -32.83 3.69
N VAL A 69 1.11 -33.48 4.85
CA VAL A 69 1.81 -32.94 6.02
C VAL A 69 3.31 -32.82 5.77
N ALA A 70 3.92 -33.83 5.13
CA ALA A 70 5.34 -33.81 4.77
C ALA A 70 5.66 -32.69 3.75
N ALA A 71 4.76 -32.44 2.79
CA ALA A 71 4.94 -31.38 1.79
C ALA A 71 4.90 -29.97 2.40
N MET A 72 4.28 -29.81 3.58
CA MET A 72 4.21 -28.52 4.29
C MET A 72 5.33 -28.30 5.31
N GLN A 73 6.20 -29.31 5.50
CA GLN A 73 7.35 -29.26 6.42
C GLN A 73 8.66 -29.04 5.65
N ARG A 74 9.58 -28.31 6.26
CA ARG A 74 10.95 -28.15 5.74
C ARG A 74 11.76 -29.46 5.87
N THR A 75 11.61 -30.11 7.01
CA THR A 75 12.19 -31.42 7.31
C THR A 75 11.07 -32.33 7.76
N PRO A 76 10.58 -33.24 6.90
CA PRO A 76 9.53 -34.19 7.28
C PRO A 76 9.96 -35.03 8.48
N VAL A 77 9.12 -35.01 9.54
CA VAL A 77 9.32 -35.83 10.72
C VAL A 77 8.52 -37.12 10.55
N THR A 78 9.20 -38.28 10.60
CA THR A 78 8.51 -39.58 10.62
C THR A 78 8.14 -39.90 12.04
N PRO A 79 6.83 -40.03 12.39
CA PRO A 79 6.42 -40.47 13.72
C PRO A 79 6.93 -41.89 13.99
N GLN A 80 7.38 -42.14 15.22
CA GLN A 80 7.86 -43.46 15.63
C GLN A 80 6.78 -44.55 15.54
N ALA A 81 5.51 -44.14 15.52
CA ALA A 81 4.36 -45.04 15.39
C ALA A 81 4.13 -45.55 13.95
N CYS A 82 4.76 -44.98 12.96
CA CYS A 82 4.59 -45.35 11.55
C CYS A 82 5.86 -46.01 10.99
N ASP A 83 5.74 -47.23 10.47
CA ASP A 83 6.89 -48.04 9.98
C ASP A 83 7.51 -47.53 8.67
N THR A 84 6.89 -46.60 7.99
CA THR A 84 7.33 -46.10 6.68
C THR A 84 7.49 -44.58 6.67
N ALA A 85 8.66 -44.09 6.20
CA ALA A 85 8.85 -42.67 5.97
C ALA A 85 8.02 -42.22 4.74
N PRO A 86 7.24 -41.14 4.85
CA PRO A 86 6.49 -40.62 3.70
C PRO A 86 7.46 -40.16 2.59
N ASN A 87 7.22 -40.64 1.36
CA ASN A 87 7.90 -40.06 0.19
C ASN A 87 7.37 -38.62 0.03
N ALA A 88 8.24 -37.65 0.25
CA ALA A 88 7.89 -36.27 -0.01
C ALA A 88 7.57 -36.11 -1.51
N MET A 89 6.35 -35.76 -1.84
CA MET A 89 5.99 -35.36 -3.20
C MET A 89 6.83 -34.14 -3.58
N ASP A 90 7.56 -34.24 -4.67
CA ASP A 90 8.31 -33.09 -5.23
C ASP A 90 7.27 -32.16 -5.88
N VAL A 91 6.63 -31.34 -5.06
CA VAL A 91 5.68 -30.32 -5.52
C VAL A 91 6.50 -29.16 -6.08
N ASP A 92 6.95 -29.32 -7.34
CA ASP A 92 7.47 -28.21 -8.14
C ASP A 92 6.31 -27.29 -8.55
N SER A 93 5.63 -26.73 -7.57
CA SER A 93 4.63 -25.70 -7.77
C SER A 93 5.34 -24.35 -7.65
N GLY A 94 5.45 -23.63 -8.75
CA GLY A 94 5.95 -22.25 -8.79
C GLY A 94 5.10 -21.24 -8.02
N VAL A 95 4.40 -21.69 -6.99
CA VAL A 95 3.57 -20.95 -6.03
C VAL A 95 4.19 -21.15 -4.67
N THR A 96 4.54 -20.07 -4.02
CA THR A 96 4.94 -19.88 -2.61
C THR A 96 5.39 -21.17 -1.91
N ASP A 97 6.65 -21.26 -1.56
CA ASP A 97 7.24 -22.47 -0.95
C ASP A 97 6.46 -22.84 0.33
N LEU A 98 5.51 -23.77 0.23
CA LEU A 98 4.70 -24.25 1.36
C LEU A 98 5.51 -25.12 2.33
N ARG A 99 6.76 -25.43 1.98
CA ARG A 99 7.66 -26.30 2.77
C ARG A 99 8.01 -25.75 4.15
N ASP A 100 7.76 -24.49 4.41
CA ASP A 100 8.01 -23.83 5.70
C ASP A 100 6.71 -23.47 6.44
N LEU A 101 5.54 -24.02 6.04
CA LEU A 101 4.26 -23.67 6.65
C LEU A 101 4.07 -24.31 8.02
N LEU A 102 4.53 -25.56 8.19
CA LEU A 102 4.34 -26.34 9.40
C LEU A 102 5.67 -26.79 10.00
N ASP A 103 5.79 -26.63 11.32
CA ASP A 103 6.74 -27.33 12.20
C ASP A 103 5.92 -28.29 13.09
N VAL A 104 6.05 -29.60 12.84
CA VAL A 104 5.15 -30.59 13.40
C VAL A 104 5.84 -31.40 14.50
N THR A 105 5.20 -31.47 15.66
CA THR A 105 5.60 -32.34 16.80
C THR A 105 4.65 -33.54 16.84
N PRO A 106 5.13 -34.78 16.61
CA PRO A 106 4.30 -35.97 16.70
C PRO A 106 3.93 -36.26 18.16
N VAL A 107 2.68 -36.65 18.39
CA VAL A 107 2.13 -37.08 19.68
C VAL A 107 1.29 -38.34 19.50
N ASP A 108 1.20 -39.19 20.52
CA ASP A 108 0.55 -40.50 20.37
C ASP A 108 -0.99 -40.42 20.35
N ASN A 109 -1.57 -39.43 21.00
CA ASN A 109 -3.03 -39.31 21.12
C ASN A 109 -3.52 -37.88 21.24
N ALA A 110 -4.83 -37.67 21.01
CA ALA A 110 -5.46 -36.35 21.07
C ALA A 110 -5.49 -35.72 22.48
N ALA A 111 -5.41 -36.53 23.55
CA ALA A 111 -5.34 -35.99 24.90
C ALA A 111 -3.97 -35.35 25.16
N GLU A 112 -2.90 -35.99 24.75
CA GLU A 112 -1.54 -35.47 24.82
C GLU A 112 -1.38 -34.22 23.96
N ALA A 113 -1.97 -34.19 22.74
CA ALA A 113 -2.02 -33.00 21.88
C ALA A 113 -2.74 -31.83 22.59
N THR A 114 -3.85 -32.12 23.28
CA THR A 114 -4.61 -31.12 24.04
C THR A 114 -3.81 -30.60 25.24
N ASP A 115 -3.09 -31.46 25.95
CA ASP A 115 -2.23 -31.04 27.05
C ASP A 115 -1.06 -30.18 26.54
N LEU A 116 -0.47 -30.57 25.41
CA LEU A 116 0.63 -29.81 24.77
C LEU A 116 0.21 -28.39 24.42
N ILE A 117 -0.96 -28.19 23.78
CA ILE A 117 -1.45 -26.86 23.41
C ILE A 117 -1.86 -25.99 24.59
N ASN A 118 -2.14 -26.60 25.75
CA ASN A 118 -2.46 -25.88 26.99
C ASN A 118 -1.19 -25.45 27.74
N ILE A 119 -0.10 -26.21 27.62
CA ILE A 119 1.18 -25.95 28.28
C ILE A 119 2.07 -25.04 27.46
N ASP A 120 2.18 -25.29 26.14
CA ASP A 120 3.03 -24.54 25.22
C ASP A 120 2.17 -23.66 24.34
N THR A 121 2.18 -22.36 24.61
CA THR A 121 1.43 -21.34 23.85
C THR A 121 1.96 -21.12 22.43
N ASP A 122 3.17 -21.60 22.11
CA ASP A 122 3.73 -21.53 20.76
C ASP A 122 3.15 -22.59 19.82
N VAL A 123 2.59 -23.68 20.39
CA VAL A 123 1.86 -24.69 19.62
C VAL A 123 0.46 -24.17 19.31
N ARG A 124 0.19 -23.91 18.03
CA ARG A 124 -1.02 -23.23 17.56
C ARG A 124 -2.26 -24.11 17.56
N GLY A 125 -2.07 -25.42 17.45
CA GLY A 125 -3.14 -26.39 17.39
C GLY A 125 -2.60 -27.80 17.15
N PHE A 126 -3.49 -28.73 16.81
CA PHE A 126 -3.10 -30.08 16.42
C PHE A 126 -3.91 -30.57 15.21
N LEU A 127 -3.33 -31.54 14.52
CA LEU A 127 -3.91 -32.22 13.37
C LEU A 127 -4.25 -33.66 13.76
N THR A 128 -5.42 -34.14 13.31
CA THR A 128 -5.86 -35.52 13.50
C THR A 128 -6.38 -36.09 12.19
N VAL A 129 -6.23 -37.38 12.00
CA VAL A 129 -6.86 -38.12 10.88
C VAL A 129 -7.93 -39.03 11.47
N ASP A 130 -9.11 -39.00 10.84
CA ASP A 130 -10.23 -39.88 11.23
C ASP A 130 -10.16 -41.24 10.53
N GLY A 131 -11.12 -42.14 10.86
CA GLY A 131 -11.19 -43.48 10.30
C GLY A 131 -11.46 -43.53 8.78
N ASP A 132 -11.95 -42.40 8.19
CA ASP A 132 -12.19 -42.24 6.77
C ASP A 132 -10.95 -41.62 6.04
N GLY A 133 -9.87 -41.38 6.75
CA GLY A 133 -8.64 -40.81 6.22
C GLY A 133 -8.68 -39.30 6.01
N LEU A 134 -9.70 -38.60 6.53
CA LEU A 134 -9.84 -37.15 6.43
C LEU A 134 -9.03 -36.44 7.51
N LEU A 135 -8.39 -35.33 7.12
CA LEU A 135 -7.56 -34.52 8.01
C LEU A 135 -8.39 -33.44 8.69
N HIS A 136 -8.31 -33.38 10.02
CA HIS A 136 -8.98 -32.36 10.83
C HIS A 136 -7.97 -31.50 11.56
N MET A 137 -8.23 -30.19 11.57
CA MET A 137 -7.43 -29.21 12.28
C MET A 137 -8.19 -28.69 13.51
N THR A 138 -7.54 -28.77 14.67
CA THR A 138 -8.04 -28.16 15.92
C THR A 138 -7.07 -27.07 16.34
N ILE A 139 -7.58 -25.84 16.49
CA ILE A 139 -6.76 -24.69 16.91
C ILE A 139 -6.98 -24.37 18.39
N SER A 140 -5.91 -23.93 19.08
CA SER A 140 -5.98 -23.56 20.49
C SER A 140 -6.77 -22.27 20.70
N ARG A 141 -7.35 -22.09 21.89
CA ARG A 141 -8.04 -20.83 22.24
C ARG A 141 -7.09 -19.64 22.22
N ALA A 142 -5.84 -19.82 22.60
CA ALA A 142 -4.79 -18.82 22.53
C ALA A 142 -4.54 -18.38 21.08
N THR A 143 -4.54 -19.33 20.14
CA THR A 143 -4.41 -19.06 18.70
C THR A 143 -5.59 -18.26 18.17
N VAL A 144 -6.83 -18.58 18.56
CA VAL A 144 -8.02 -17.80 18.16
C VAL A 144 -7.94 -16.36 18.64
N SER A 145 -7.45 -16.13 19.85
CA SER A 145 -7.25 -14.76 20.36
C SER A 145 -6.12 -14.04 19.62
N SER A 146 -5.04 -14.73 19.27
CA SER A 146 -3.89 -14.17 18.53
C SER A 146 -4.21 -13.83 17.08
N VAL A 147 -5.13 -14.54 16.43
CA VAL A 147 -5.62 -14.23 15.08
C VAL A 147 -6.30 -12.87 15.02
N ASN A 148 -6.98 -12.46 16.10
CA ASN A 148 -7.64 -11.15 16.20
C ASN A 148 -6.65 -10.02 16.53
N ASP A 149 -5.47 -10.35 17.05
CA ASP A 149 -4.39 -9.41 17.37
C ASP A 149 -3.26 -9.51 16.33
N THR A 150 -3.47 -8.88 15.18
CA THR A 150 -2.52 -8.88 14.06
C THR A 150 -1.19 -8.19 14.38
N MET A 151 -1.11 -7.44 15.48
CA MET A 151 0.14 -6.79 15.90
C MET A 151 1.07 -7.75 16.64
N SER A 152 0.52 -8.70 17.39
CA SER A 152 1.31 -9.63 18.20
C SER A 152 1.82 -10.84 17.40
N THR A 153 1.08 -11.26 16.38
CA THR A 153 1.43 -12.43 15.54
C THR A 153 1.18 -12.14 14.05
N PRO A 154 2.05 -11.33 13.43
CA PRO A 154 1.93 -11.03 12.00
C PRO A 154 2.05 -12.32 11.17
N GLY A 155 1.23 -12.44 10.12
CA GLY A 155 1.24 -13.59 9.20
C GLY A 155 0.43 -14.82 9.66
N LEU A 156 0.15 -14.97 10.94
CA LEU A 156 -0.60 -16.12 11.48
C LEU A 156 -1.98 -16.32 10.81
N PRO A 157 -2.83 -15.28 10.62
CA PRO A 157 -4.12 -15.46 9.96
C PRO A 157 -3.99 -15.97 8.53
N VAL A 158 -2.97 -15.52 7.81
CA VAL A 158 -2.69 -15.93 6.42
C VAL A 158 -2.24 -17.40 6.40
N SER A 159 -1.28 -17.76 7.25
CA SER A 159 -0.77 -19.14 7.35
C SER A 159 -1.88 -20.11 7.74
N LEU A 160 -2.73 -19.77 8.71
CA LEU A 160 -3.89 -20.60 9.10
C LEU A 160 -4.90 -20.75 7.96
N SER A 161 -5.18 -19.67 7.21
CA SER A 161 -6.10 -19.71 6.07
C SER A 161 -5.56 -20.59 4.93
N ILE A 162 -4.24 -20.58 4.70
CA ILE A 162 -3.58 -21.45 3.71
C ILE A 162 -3.69 -22.91 4.17
N LEU A 163 -3.42 -23.19 5.44
CA LEU A 163 -3.52 -24.53 6.01
C LEU A 163 -4.94 -25.09 5.95
N ASP A 164 -5.93 -24.30 6.36
CA ASP A 164 -7.35 -24.65 6.28
C ASP A 164 -7.78 -24.93 4.83
N GLY A 165 -7.35 -24.06 3.90
CA GLY A 165 -7.58 -24.25 2.48
C GLY A 165 -6.97 -25.54 1.93
N ALA A 166 -5.74 -25.87 2.31
CA ALA A 166 -5.04 -27.09 1.89
C ALA A 166 -5.73 -28.34 2.44
N ILE A 167 -6.08 -28.35 3.73
CA ILE A 167 -6.83 -29.44 4.37
C ILE A 167 -8.20 -29.62 3.71
N GLY A 168 -8.92 -28.51 3.47
CA GLY A 168 -10.24 -28.56 2.82
C GLY A 168 -10.19 -29.06 1.38
N MET A 169 -9.12 -28.76 0.63
CA MET A 169 -8.90 -29.32 -0.72
C MET A 169 -8.60 -30.82 -0.65
N PHE A 170 -7.69 -31.23 0.24
CA PHE A 170 -7.34 -32.63 0.45
C PHE A 170 -8.56 -33.45 0.81
N ASN A 171 -9.36 -33.04 1.79
CA ASN A 171 -10.55 -33.75 2.22
C ASN A 171 -11.58 -33.89 1.11
N ARG A 172 -11.82 -32.84 0.33
CA ARG A 172 -12.73 -32.90 -0.84
C ARG A 172 -12.23 -33.87 -1.89
N GLN A 173 -10.91 -33.88 -2.17
CA GLN A 173 -10.32 -34.82 -3.11
C GLN A 173 -10.45 -36.26 -2.59
N ALA A 174 -10.12 -36.51 -1.33
CA ALA A 174 -10.25 -37.82 -0.71
C ALA A 174 -11.68 -38.36 -0.78
N LEU A 175 -12.69 -37.54 -0.42
CA LEU A 175 -14.10 -37.90 -0.52
C LEU A 175 -14.54 -38.18 -1.96
N THR A 176 -14.05 -37.38 -2.92
CA THR A 176 -14.37 -37.60 -4.35
C THR A 176 -13.78 -38.91 -4.85
N VAL A 177 -12.53 -39.22 -4.50
CA VAL A 177 -11.87 -40.47 -4.85
C VAL A 177 -12.60 -41.66 -4.21
N ALA A 178 -12.95 -41.58 -2.94
CA ALA A 178 -13.71 -42.59 -2.24
C ALA A 178 -15.10 -42.85 -2.89
N GLN A 179 -15.78 -41.78 -3.30
CA GLN A 179 -17.09 -41.89 -3.97
C GLN A 179 -16.96 -42.53 -5.36
N ILE A 180 -15.94 -42.19 -6.13
CA ILE A 180 -15.65 -42.80 -7.44
C ILE A 180 -15.28 -44.28 -7.25
N MET A 181 -14.44 -44.61 -6.25
CA MET A 181 -14.08 -45.99 -5.95
C MET A 181 -15.28 -46.84 -5.56
N ALA A 182 -16.24 -46.28 -4.84
CA ALA A 182 -17.47 -46.95 -4.48
C ALA A 182 -18.44 -47.15 -5.67
N SER A 183 -18.45 -46.24 -6.67
CA SER A 183 -19.36 -46.28 -7.81
C SER A 183 -18.82 -47.07 -8.99
N ASP A 184 -17.54 -46.93 -9.31
CA ASP A 184 -16.88 -47.64 -10.42
C ASP A 184 -15.38 -47.91 -10.12
N PRO A 185 -15.09 -49.04 -9.47
CA PRO A 185 -13.69 -49.38 -9.13
C PRO A 185 -12.78 -49.58 -10.35
N ALA A 186 -13.39 -49.89 -11.54
CA ALA A 186 -12.61 -50.15 -12.75
C ALA A 186 -11.91 -48.91 -13.30
N VAL A 187 -12.34 -47.71 -12.93
CA VAL A 187 -11.69 -46.44 -13.31
C VAL A 187 -10.24 -46.33 -12.81
N PHE A 188 -9.95 -46.94 -11.67
CA PHE A 188 -8.58 -46.93 -11.09
C PHE A 188 -7.61 -47.89 -11.81
N ALA A 189 -8.09 -48.75 -12.70
CA ALA A 189 -7.24 -49.54 -13.59
C ALA A 189 -6.73 -48.73 -14.78
N ASN A 190 -7.22 -47.50 -14.97
CA ASN A 190 -6.79 -46.60 -16.05
C ASN A 190 -5.61 -45.74 -15.55
N GLU A 191 -4.43 -45.96 -16.13
CA GLU A 191 -3.20 -45.21 -15.78
C GLU A 191 -3.34 -43.69 -15.95
N ALA A 192 -4.13 -43.24 -16.94
CA ALA A 192 -4.38 -41.81 -17.14
C ALA A 192 -5.21 -41.20 -16.00
N PHE A 193 -6.14 -41.96 -15.44
CA PHE A 193 -6.94 -41.50 -14.28
C PHE A 193 -6.14 -41.47 -13.00
N THR A 194 -5.34 -42.51 -12.73
CA THR A 194 -4.47 -42.57 -11.57
C THR A 194 -3.40 -41.49 -11.60
N ALA A 195 -2.81 -41.21 -12.77
CA ALA A 195 -1.89 -40.09 -12.96
C ALA A 195 -2.57 -38.73 -12.72
N ALA A 196 -3.81 -38.53 -13.21
CA ALA A 196 -4.55 -37.29 -13.00
C ALA A 196 -4.98 -37.08 -11.54
N VAL A 197 -5.19 -38.14 -10.76
CA VAL A 197 -5.46 -38.06 -9.32
C VAL A 197 -4.20 -37.76 -8.53
N GLN A 198 -3.05 -38.26 -8.99
CA GLN A 198 -1.74 -38.00 -8.36
C GLN A 198 -1.15 -36.64 -8.74
N GLU A 199 -1.42 -36.15 -9.96
CA GLU A 199 -1.04 -34.78 -10.31
C GLU A 199 -1.90 -33.78 -9.52
N ALA A 200 -1.26 -32.95 -8.71
CA ALA A 200 -1.95 -31.81 -8.10
C ALA A 200 -2.47 -30.91 -9.23
N PRO A 201 -3.81 -30.81 -9.43
CA PRO A 201 -4.32 -30.03 -10.54
C PRO A 201 -3.99 -28.56 -10.33
N GLY A 202 -3.17 -28.02 -11.20
CA GLY A 202 -2.86 -26.59 -11.26
C GLY A 202 -4.09 -25.78 -11.70
N PHE A 203 -5.14 -25.72 -10.86
CA PHE A 203 -6.38 -24.99 -11.16
C PHE A 203 -6.16 -23.48 -11.22
N THR A 204 -5.03 -22.97 -10.73
CA THR A 204 -4.74 -21.54 -10.70
C THR A 204 -3.44 -21.25 -11.38
N ARG A 205 -3.49 -20.37 -12.38
CA ARG A 205 -2.30 -19.76 -12.96
C ARG A 205 -2.07 -18.41 -12.30
N GLN A 206 -0.88 -18.23 -11.71
CA GLN A 206 -0.50 -16.92 -11.20
C GLN A 206 -0.36 -15.95 -12.38
N VAL A 207 -1.33 -15.04 -12.51
CA VAL A 207 -1.26 -13.92 -13.43
C VAL A 207 -0.66 -12.74 -12.69
N ARG A 208 0.58 -12.40 -13.01
CA ARG A 208 1.19 -11.16 -12.50
C ARG A 208 0.54 -9.99 -13.21
N LEU A 209 -0.33 -9.27 -12.51
CA LEU A 209 -0.95 -8.03 -12.98
C LEU A 209 -0.08 -6.80 -12.69
N THR A 210 0.99 -6.98 -11.91
CA THR A 210 1.82 -5.91 -11.38
C THR A 210 3.30 -6.17 -11.65
N ASN A 211 4.04 -5.10 -11.94
CA ASN A 211 5.49 -5.15 -12.15
C ASN A 211 6.27 -5.52 -10.88
N PHE A 212 5.70 -5.24 -9.72
CA PHE A 212 6.32 -5.45 -8.41
C PHE A 212 5.36 -6.13 -7.45
N LYS A 213 5.94 -6.83 -6.44
CA LYS A 213 5.16 -7.36 -5.32
C LYS A 213 4.40 -6.19 -4.67
N PRO A 214 3.07 -6.28 -4.53
CA PRO A 214 2.28 -5.24 -3.88
C PRO A 214 2.76 -5.03 -2.45
N ASP A 215 3.05 -3.78 -2.10
CA ASP A 215 3.32 -3.35 -0.73
C ASP A 215 2.15 -2.49 -0.27
N GLU A 216 1.37 -2.99 0.67
CA GLU A 216 0.19 -2.27 1.17
C GLU A 216 0.55 -0.97 1.87
N SER A 217 1.73 -0.92 2.49
CA SER A 217 2.23 0.28 3.15
C SER A 217 2.59 1.38 2.14
N ALA A 218 3.03 1.03 0.94
CA ALA A 218 3.46 1.98 -0.09
C ALA A 218 2.36 3.01 -0.44
N ARG A 219 1.10 2.59 -0.45
CA ARG A 219 -0.03 3.49 -0.73
C ARG A 219 -0.15 4.64 0.27
N TYR A 220 0.11 4.38 1.56
CA TYR A 220 0.10 5.42 2.59
C TYR A 220 1.22 6.44 2.36
N TYR A 221 2.40 5.99 1.97
CA TYR A 221 3.53 6.87 1.64
C TYR A 221 3.28 7.69 0.36
N TYR A 222 2.61 7.11 -0.64
CA TYR A 222 2.22 7.86 -1.85
C TYR A 222 1.16 8.92 -1.54
N ALA A 223 0.18 8.60 -0.70
CA ALA A 223 -0.80 9.57 -0.20
C ALA A 223 -0.15 10.65 0.67
N LEU A 224 0.89 10.33 1.43
CA LEU A 224 1.69 11.30 2.18
C LEU A 224 2.44 12.25 1.25
N LEU A 225 3.08 11.76 0.18
CA LEU A 225 3.70 12.61 -0.84
C LEU A 225 2.67 13.53 -1.50
N ALA A 226 1.47 13.02 -1.76
CA ALA A 226 0.38 13.81 -2.31
C ALA A 226 -0.10 14.92 -1.34
N MET A 227 -0.24 14.60 -0.04
CA MET A 227 -0.53 15.61 0.98
C MET A 227 0.57 16.66 1.06
N THR A 228 1.83 16.24 1.06
CA THR A 228 2.99 17.14 1.07
C THR A 228 2.97 18.08 -0.14
N ALA A 229 2.64 17.56 -1.33
CA ALA A 229 2.49 18.36 -2.53
C ALA A 229 1.41 19.44 -2.36
N LEU A 230 0.25 19.10 -1.78
CA LEU A 230 -0.81 20.06 -1.57
C LEU A 230 -0.49 21.07 -0.44
N MET A 231 0.17 20.64 0.63
CA MET A 231 0.64 21.56 1.66
C MET A 231 1.63 22.59 1.09
N ALA A 232 2.42 22.19 0.10
CA ALA A 232 3.36 23.08 -0.60
C ALA A 232 2.66 24.18 -1.41
N MET A 233 1.35 24.13 -1.64
CA MET A 233 0.56 25.26 -2.18
C MET A 233 0.77 26.55 -1.37
N THR A 234 1.12 26.43 -0.09
CA THR A 234 1.42 27.57 0.80
C THR A 234 2.50 28.48 0.21
N PHE A 235 3.53 27.93 -0.43
CA PHE A 235 4.56 28.78 -1.08
C PHE A 235 3.98 29.61 -2.21
N ALA A 236 3.11 29.04 -3.03
CA ALA A 236 2.47 29.80 -4.10
C ALA A 236 1.48 30.84 -3.54
N VAL A 237 0.72 30.49 -2.49
CA VAL A 237 -0.19 31.42 -1.82
C VAL A 237 0.57 32.63 -1.24
N THR A 238 1.64 32.39 -0.47
CA THR A 238 2.46 33.47 0.12
C THR A 238 3.12 34.31 -0.95
N THR A 239 3.61 33.70 -2.03
CA THR A 239 4.18 34.40 -3.17
C THR A 239 3.15 35.33 -3.83
N VAL A 240 1.94 34.84 -4.13
CA VAL A 240 0.88 35.66 -4.72
C VAL A 240 0.45 36.77 -3.78
N CYS A 241 0.23 36.47 -2.49
CA CYS A 241 -0.13 37.48 -1.48
C CYS A 241 0.97 38.57 -1.34
N SER A 242 2.24 38.22 -1.47
CA SER A 242 3.36 39.16 -1.43
C SER A 242 3.44 40.09 -2.65
N THR A 243 2.70 39.80 -3.72
CA THR A 243 2.60 40.66 -4.92
C THR A 243 1.36 41.56 -4.91
N GLN A 244 0.41 41.30 -4.01
CA GLN A 244 -0.84 42.08 -3.92
C GLN A 244 -0.66 43.28 -3.00
N ALA A 245 -0.90 44.50 -3.52
CA ALA A 245 -0.70 45.75 -2.80
C ALA A 245 -1.61 45.90 -1.55
N ASN A 246 -2.80 45.30 -1.57
CA ASN A 246 -3.76 45.32 -0.48
C ASN A 246 -3.47 44.29 0.65
N LEU A 247 -2.54 43.36 0.44
CA LEU A 247 -2.26 42.30 1.41
C LEU A 247 -0.87 42.41 2.05
N SER A 248 0.06 43.14 1.44
CA SER A 248 1.42 43.27 1.98
C SER A 248 2.10 44.58 1.64
N ALA A 249 2.90 45.13 2.56
CA ALA A 249 3.75 46.31 2.32
C ALA A 249 4.76 46.06 1.18
N LEU A 250 5.20 44.83 1.01
CA LEU A 250 6.05 44.42 -0.10
C LEU A 250 5.29 44.48 -1.45
N GLY A 251 4.01 44.11 -1.44
CA GLY A 251 3.14 44.22 -2.62
C GLY A 251 2.95 45.68 -3.04
N MET A 252 2.76 46.61 -2.08
CA MET A 252 2.69 48.06 -2.39
C MET A 252 3.95 48.54 -3.05
N ARG A 253 5.15 48.21 -2.52
CA ARG A 253 6.42 48.61 -3.14
C ARG A 253 6.63 47.99 -4.53
N ARG A 254 6.21 46.75 -4.72
CA ARG A 254 6.33 46.02 -6.00
C ARG A 254 5.37 46.58 -7.05
N SER A 255 4.21 47.10 -6.65
CA SER A 255 3.24 47.73 -7.60
C SER A 255 3.76 49.04 -8.20
N LEU A 256 4.66 49.73 -7.49
CA LEU A 256 5.32 50.96 -7.96
C LEU A 256 6.57 50.70 -8.84
N ALA A 257 7.06 49.46 -8.85
CA ALA A 257 8.23 49.10 -9.66
C ALA A 257 7.89 49.02 -11.16
N PRO A 258 8.82 49.39 -12.06
CA PRO A 258 8.60 49.38 -13.52
C PRO A 258 8.67 47.94 -14.08
N LEU A 259 8.07 46.98 -13.41
CA LEU A 259 8.02 45.57 -13.81
C LEU A 259 6.58 45.22 -14.23
N THR A 260 6.43 44.53 -15.37
CA THR A 260 5.11 44.04 -15.75
C THR A 260 4.60 42.99 -14.78
N ARG A 261 3.32 43.03 -14.45
CA ARG A 261 2.68 42.06 -13.52
C ARG A 261 2.92 40.61 -13.93
N LEU A 262 2.97 40.33 -15.23
CA LEU A 262 3.25 38.99 -15.76
C LEU A 262 4.66 38.52 -15.38
N HIS A 263 5.69 39.37 -15.51
CA HIS A 263 7.06 39.00 -15.12
C HIS A 263 7.22 38.79 -13.62
N GLN A 264 6.45 39.53 -12.80
CA GLN A 264 6.43 39.33 -11.36
C GLN A 264 5.78 37.99 -11.00
N LEU A 265 4.64 37.68 -11.60
CA LEU A 265 3.94 36.42 -11.36
C LEU A 265 4.75 35.20 -11.83
N MET A 266 5.31 35.25 -13.03
CA MET A 266 6.13 34.17 -13.58
C MET A 266 7.40 33.93 -12.74
N GLY A 267 8.11 34.99 -12.34
CA GLY A 267 9.29 34.86 -11.49
C GLY A 267 8.94 34.30 -10.10
N GLY A 268 7.83 34.76 -9.52
CA GLY A 268 7.30 34.24 -8.25
C GLY A 268 6.87 32.79 -8.35
N PHE A 269 6.12 32.45 -9.41
CA PHE A 269 5.66 31.10 -9.69
C PHE A 269 6.82 30.10 -9.82
N LEU A 270 7.85 30.46 -10.60
CA LEU A 270 9.04 29.60 -10.75
C LEU A 270 9.80 29.41 -9.45
N ALA A 271 9.90 30.45 -8.61
CA ALA A 271 10.58 30.36 -7.31
C ALA A 271 9.81 29.45 -6.34
N SER A 272 8.48 29.58 -6.24
CA SER A 272 7.67 28.74 -5.40
C SER A 272 7.61 27.30 -5.93
N TRP A 273 7.53 27.11 -7.24
CA TRP A 273 7.59 25.80 -7.86
C TRP A 273 8.91 25.06 -7.54
N LEU A 274 10.04 25.74 -7.66
CA LEU A 274 11.34 25.16 -7.31
C LEU A 274 11.39 24.72 -5.83
N CYS A 275 10.89 25.55 -4.91
CA CYS A 275 10.80 25.17 -3.50
C CYS A 275 9.93 23.93 -3.28
N THR A 276 8.76 23.86 -3.93
CA THR A 276 7.87 22.71 -3.88
C THR A 276 8.52 21.45 -4.45
N PHE A 277 9.17 21.58 -5.61
CA PHE A 277 9.89 20.49 -6.25
C PHE A 277 11.00 19.94 -5.35
N CYS A 278 11.84 20.81 -4.78
CA CYS A 278 12.91 20.39 -3.86
C CYS A 278 12.35 19.71 -2.59
N SER A 279 11.26 20.22 -2.04
CA SER A 279 10.59 19.63 -0.88
C SER A 279 10.11 18.21 -1.16
N LEU A 280 9.40 18.02 -2.27
CA LEU A 280 8.90 16.70 -2.68
C LEU A 280 10.05 15.74 -3.02
N LEU A 281 11.11 16.24 -3.64
CA LEU A 281 12.29 15.42 -3.93
C LEU A 281 12.95 14.93 -2.64
N VAL A 282 13.12 15.80 -1.63
CA VAL A 282 13.66 15.41 -0.33
C VAL A 282 12.76 14.38 0.36
N ALA A 283 11.44 14.60 0.35
CA ALA A 283 10.48 13.65 0.92
C ALA A 283 10.53 12.29 0.19
N LEU A 284 10.58 12.29 -1.15
CA LEU A 284 10.72 11.07 -1.94
C LEU A 284 12.00 10.30 -1.61
N LEU A 285 13.14 11.00 -1.56
CA LEU A 285 14.43 10.37 -1.25
C LEU A 285 14.43 9.78 0.16
N TYR A 286 13.86 10.49 1.13
CA TYR A 286 13.71 9.98 2.48
C TYR A 286 12.86 8.70 2.53
N ILE A 287 11.69 8.72 1.89
CA ILE A 287 10.78 7.57 1.83
C ILE A 287 11.46 6.38 1.13
N HIS A 288 12.22 6.63 0.07
CA HIS A 288 12.89 5.56 -0.66
C HIS A 288 14.07 4.97 0.11
N PHE A 289 14.98 5.81 0.62
CA PHE A 289 16.23 5.32 1.23
C PHE A 289 16.07 4.93 2.70
N VAL A 290 15.25 5.63 3.46
CA VAL A 290 15.08 5.39 4.90
C VAL A 290 13.90 4.44 5.15
N CYS A 291 12.73 4.72 4.57
CA CYS A 291 11.56 3.87 4.75
C CYS A 291 11.57 2.64 3.82
N ARG A 292 12.52 2.55 2.86
CA ARG A 292 12.71 1.43 1.91
C ARG A 292 11.49 1.14 1.03
N ILE A 293 10.64 2.14 0.79
CA ILE A 293 9.47 2.00 -0.06
C ILE A 293 9.89 2.00 -1.53
N SER A 294 9.38 1.05 -2.29
CA SER A 294 9.66 0.93 -3.72
C SER A 294 8.80 1.89 -4.54
N PHE A 295 9.43 2.49 -5.56
CA PHE A 295 8.76 3.27 -6.60
C PHE A 295 8.85 2.56 -7.96
N GLY A 296 8.87 1.22 -7.97
CA GLY A 296 8.85 0.42 -9.18
C GLY A 296 10.13 0.43 -10.03
N GLY A 297 11.25 0.95 -9.52
CA GLY A 297 12.53 1.02 -10.26
C GLY A 297 12.53 1.97 -11.47
N ARG A 298 11.41 2.63 -11.78
CA ARG A 298 11.21 3.51 -12.95
C ARG A 298 11.51 4.97 -12.62
N TRP A 299 12.76 5.28 -12.29
CA TRP A 299 13.20 6.60 -11.79
C TRP A 299 12.82 7.79 -12.69
N ALA A 300 12.87 7.63 -14.02
CA ALA A 300 12.47 8.70 -14.93
C ALA A 300 10.99 9.07 -14.78
N ALA A 301 10.11 8.08 -14.66
CA ALA A 301 8.68 8.29 -14.42
C ALA A 301 8.43 8.88 -13.04
N THR A 302 9.16 8.41 -12.01
CA THR A 302 9.06 8.93 -10.64
C THR A 302 9.48 10.40 -10.55
N LEU A 303 10.57 10.79 -11.21
CA LEU A 303 10.99 12.19 -11.30
C LEU A 303 9.97 13.04 -12.05
N LEU A 304 9.42 12.53 -13.16
CA LEU A 304 8.34 13.21 -13.89
C LEU A 304 7.09 13.37 -13.01
N ALA A 305 6.75 12.38 -12.20
CA ALA A 305 5.65 12.47 -11.24
C ALA A 305 5.86 13.62 -10.24
N ILE A 306 7.07 13.77 -9.69
CA ILE A 306 7.41 14.90 -8.79
C ILE A 306 7.31 16.24 -9.51
N VAL A 307 7.80 16.34 -10.76
CA VAL A 307 7.69 17.56 -11.58
C VAL A 307 6.23 17.94 -11.78
N VAL A 308 5.40 17.00 -12.20
CA VAL A 308 3.96 17.22 -12.46
C VAL A 308 3.20 17.54 -11.17
N ALA A 309 3.44 16.77 -10.09
CA ALA A 309 2.79 17.00 -8.80
C ALA A 309 3.13 18.39 -8.23
N SER A 310 4.42 18.76 -8.24
CA SER A 310 4.87 20.08 -7.77
C SER A 310 4.29 21.22 -8.62
N PHE A 311 4.23 21.06 -9.94
CA PHE A 311 3.67 22.05 -10.84
C PHE A 311 2.17 22.22 -10.61
N ALA A 312 1.40 21.13 -10.54
CA ALA A 312 -0.04 21.16 -10.32
C ALA A 312 -0.38 21.77 -8.96
N SER A 313 0.32 21.38 -7.89
CA SER A 313 0.13 21.95 -6.56
C SER A 313 0.44 23.45 -6.53
N ASN A 314 1.53 23.87 -7.16
CA ASN A 314 1.88 25.29 -7.24
C ASN A 314 0.84 26.10 -8.04
N ALA A 315 0.27 25.54 -9.11
CA ALA A 315 -0.81 26.13 -9.87
C ALA A 315 -2.10 26.31 -9.04
N LEU A 316 -2.49 25.28 -8.31
CA LEU A 316 -3.63 25.33 -7.37
C LEU A 316 -3.40 26.35 -6.25
N GLY A 317 -2.18 26.40 -5.69
CA GLY A 317 -1.80 27.42 -4.69
C GLY A 317 -1.85 28.83 -5.25
N THR A 318 -1.46 29.03 -6.52
CA THR A 318 -1.59 30.32 -7.22
C THR A 318 -3.05 30.74 -7.35
N LEU A 319 -3.94 29.79 -7.65
CA LEU A 319 -5.39 30.05 -7.69
C LEU A 319 -5.90 30.46 -6.32
N LEU A 320 -5.59 29.72 -5.25
CA LEU A 320 -6.01 30.05 -3.87
C LEU A 320 -5.45 31.41 -3.43
N GLY A 321 -4.18 31.70 -3.76
CA GLY A 321 -3.56 32.99 -3.48
C GLY A 321 -4.23 34.16 -4.21
N SER A 322 -4.82 33.90 -5.41
CA SER A 322 -5.49 34.91 -6.21
C SER A 322 -6.93 35.23 -5.79
N LEU A 323 -7.52 34.45 -4.86
CA LEU A 323 -8.89 34.68 -4.42
C LEU A 323 -9.07 36.09 -3.84
N PRO A 324 -10.10 36.83 -4.26
CA PRO A 324 -10.37 38.18 -3.76
C PRO A 324 -10.96 38.15 -2.33
N LYS A 325 -10.91 39.29 -1.63
CA LYS A 325 -11.57 39.54 -0.34
C LYS A 325 -11.10 38.68 0.86
N LEU A 326 -10.09 37.83 0.69
CA LEU A 326 -9.55 36.98 1.76
C LEU A 326 -8.20 37.53 2.23
N THR A 327 -7.95 37.48 3.54
CA THR A 327 -6.64 37.82 4.12
C THR A 327 -5.59 36.75 3.79
N ALA A 328 -4.31 37.08 3.88
CA ALA A 328 -3.23 36.11 3.66
C ALA A 328 -3.33 34.91 4.63
N GLY A 329 -3.60 35.17 5.91
CA GLY A 329 -3.78 34.12 6.93
C GLY A 329 -4.94 33.20 6.60
N THR A 330 -6.10 33.75 6.18
CA THR A 330 -7.25 32.92 5.79
C THR A 330 -6.94 32.04 4.58
N LYS A 331 -6.19 32.54 3.59
CA LYS A 331 -5.79 31.75 2.41
C LYS A 331 -4.85 30.61 2.78
N ILE A 332 -3.90 30.83 3.71
CA ILE A 332 -3.00 29.80 4.23
C ILE A 332 -3.80 28.75 5.02
N GLY A 333 -4.70 29.18 5.90
CA GLY A 333 -5.58 28.27 6.65
C GLY A 333 -6.46 27.42 5.72
N LEU A 334 -7.01 28.03 4.67
CA LEU A 334 -7.79 27.32 3.66
C LEU A 334 -6.95 26.29 2.90
N THR A 335 -5.69 26.60 2.58
CA THR A 335 -4.75 25.66 1.96
C THR A 335 -4.57 24.43 2.83
N THR A 336 -4.34 24.61 4.14
CA THR A 336 -4.17 23.51 5.08
C THR A 336 -5.45 22.68 5.20
N ALA A 337 -6.61 23.34 5.35
CA ALA A 337 -7.90 22.65 5.47
C ALA A 337 -8.22 21.80 4.22
N ILE A 338 -8.03 22.37 3.03
CA ILE A 338 -8.22 21.66 1.75
C ILE A 338 -7.25 20.50 1.64
N SER A 339 -5.97 20.70 1.94
CA SER A 339 -4.97 19.62 1.86
C SER A 339 -5.31 18.45 2.79
N CYS A 340 -5.70 18.73 4.04
CA CYS A 340 -6.11 17.69 4.98
C CYS A 340 -7.40 16.97 4.54
N ALA A 341 -8.42 17.71 4.12
CA ALA A 341 -9.70 17.12 3.69
C ALA A 341 -9.54 16.23 2.44
N LEU A 342 -8.81 16.71 1.42
CA LEU A 342 -8.58 15.94 0.20
C LEU A 342 -7.67 14.73 0.44
N SER A 343 -6.74 14.82 1.41
CA SER A 343 -5.90 13.69 1.81
C SER A 343 -6.68 12.61 2.57
N LEU A 344 -7.70 13.00 3.35
CA LEU A 344 -8.65 12.06 3.95
C LEU A 344 -9.35 11.23 2.86
N LEU A 345 -9.84 11.90 1.82
CA LEU A 345 -10.55 11.26 0.72
C LEU A 345 -9.63 10.40 -0.17
N SER A 346 -8.31 10.56 -0.10
CA SER A 346 -7.32 9.73 -0.82
C SER A 346 -6.74 8.58 0.01
N GLY A 347 -7.21 8.39 1.25
CA GLY A 347 -6.89 7.21 2.06
C GLY A 347 -5.65 7.33 2.94
N LEU A 348 -5.17 8.56 3.24
CA LEU A 348 -3.95 8.75 4.04
C LEU A 348 -4.09 8.32 5.51
N TYR A 349 -5.26 8.53 6.13
CA TYR A 349 -5.45 8.43 7.57
C TYR A 349 -5.93 7.05 8.03
N GLY A 350 -5.30 5.98 7.57
CA GLY A 350 -5.53 4.62 8.02
C GLY A 350 -6.61 3.85 7.25
N SER A 351 -6.95 2.67 7.73
CA SER A 351 -7.82 1.70 7.04
C SER A 351 -9.22 2.24 6.72
N GLY A 352 -9.83 3.01 7.63
CA GLY A 352 -11.13 3.62 7.42
C GLY A 352 -11.13 4.66 6.29
N ALA A 353 -10.11 5.52 6.23
CA ALA A 353 -9.93 6.47 5.13
C ALA A 353 -9.64 5.76 3.81
N MET A 354 -8.90 4.64 3.85
CA MET A 354 -8.63 3.80 2.69
C MET A 354 -9.92 3.16 2.16
N ALA A 355 -10.78 2.63 3.04
CA ALA A 355 -12.08 2.08 2.67
C ALA A 355 -12.96 3.16 2.03
N LEU A 356 -12.99 4.37 2.60
CA LEU A 356 -13.70 5.52 2.04
C LEU A 356 -13.17 5.90 0.64
N SER A 357 -11.85 5.99 0.48
CA SER A 357 -11.22 6.27 -0.82
C SER A 357 -11.61 5.21 -1.87
N ASN A 358 -11.57 3.94 -1.51
CA ASN A 358 -11.97 2.85 -2.41
C ASN A 358 -13.47 2.91 -2.75
N TRP A 359 -14.31 3.25 -1.79
CA TRP A 359 -15.74 3.44 -2.02
C TRP A 359 -16.02 4.59 -2.99
N ILE A 360 -15.34 5.75 -2.79
CA ILE A 360 -15.45 6.92 -3.68
C ILE A 360 -15.01 6.56 -5.10
N GLN A 361 -13.90 5.85 -5.25
CA GLN A 361 -13.40 5.44 -6.58
C GLN A 361 -14.40 4.54 -7.33
N ARG A 362 -15.13 3.69 -6.61
CA ARG A 362 -16.12 2.78 -7.21
C ARG A 362 -17.47 3.46 -7.50
N ASN A 363 -17.96 4.29 -6.56
CA ASN A 363 -19.34 4.81 -6.62
C ASN A 363 -19.42 6.26 -7.11
N ALA A 364 -18.33 7.03 -6.98
CA ALA A 364 -18.27 8.44 -7.38
C ALA A 364 -16.94 8.76 -8.09
N PRO A 365 -16.62 8.11 -9.23
CA PRO A 365 -15.33 8.24 -9.90
C PRO A 365 -14.98 9.67 -10.31
N ILE A 366 -15.98 10.52 -10.55
CA ILE A 366 -15.78 11.94 -10.85
C ILE A 366 -15.12 12.66 -9.66
N VAL A 367 -15.58 12.40 -8.43
CA VAL A 367 -15.01 12.99 -7.21
C VAL A 367 -13.56 12.56 -7.03
N ALA A 368 -13.25 11.27 -7.25
CA ALA A 368 -11.88 10.76 -7.23
C ALA A 368 -11.01 11.42 -8.31
N THR A 369 -11.55 11.65 -9.51
CA THR A 369 -10.82 12.27 -10.62
C THR A 369 -10.53 13.75 -10.38
N ILE A 370 -11.45 14.49 -9.76
CA ILE A 370 -11.28 15.92 -9.46
C ILE A 370 -10.39 16.14 -8.22
N ASN A 371 -10.22 15.14 -7.36
CA ASN A 371 -9.35 15.25 -6.19
C ASN A 371 -7.86 15.25 -6.59
N PRO A 372 -7.14 16.39 -6.50
CA PRO A 372 -5.73 16.44 -6.88
C PRO A 372 -4.84 15.56 -6.01
N THR A 373 -5.16 15.37 -4.72
CA THR A 373 -4.42 14.47 -3.83
C THR A 373 -4.52 13.02 -4.31
N GLN A 374 -5.73 12.59 -4.71
CA GLN A 374 -5.93 11.26 -5.28
C GLN A 374 -5.13 11.08 -6.58
N GLN A 375 -5.11 12.09 -7.44
CA GLN A 375 -4.37 12.02 -8.70
C GLN A 375 -2.86 11.97 -8.47
N VAL A 376 -2.32 12.74 -7.52
CA VAL A 376 -0.90 12.65 -7.17
C VAL A 376 -0.56 11.27 -6.56
N THR A 377 -1.43 10.72 -5.71
CA THR A 377 -1.27 9.35 -5.20
C THR A 377 -1.26 8.34 -6.34
N ASN A 378 -2.18 8.49 -7.30
CA ASN A 378 -2.27 7.61 -8.46
C ASN A 378 -1.02 7.67 -9.35
N LEU A 379 -0.34 8.82 -9.49
CA LEU A 379 0.92 8.91 -10.27
C LEU A 379 1.94 7.87 -9.80
N PHE A 380 2.15 7.76 -8.49
CA PHE A 380 3.13 6.80 -7.94
C PHE A 380 2.61 5.37 -7.97
N TYR A 381 1.30 5.21 -7.72
CA TYR A 381 0.64 3.92 -7.80
C TYR A 381 0.68 3.33 -9.22
N ASP A 382 0.42 4.16 -10.24
CA ASP A 382 0.43 3.74 -11.64
C ASP A 382 1.82 3.27 -12.09
N ILE A 383 2.89 3.89 -11.55
CA ILE A 383 4.28 3.49 -11.84
C ILE A 383 4.59 2.10 -11.25
N LEU A 384 4.10 1.83 -10.02
CA LEU A 384 4.39 0.60 -9.31
C LEU A 384 3.56 -0.57 -9.85
N TYR A 385 2.26 -0.35 -10.06
CA TYR A 385 1.30 -1.43 -10.30
C TYR A 385 1.19 -1.84 -11.76
N TYR A 386 1.24 -0.90 -12.70
CA TYR A 386 0.97 -1.22 -14.10
C TYR A 386 2.25 -1.43 -14.92
N ASP A 387 2.26 -2.45 -15.77
CA ASP A 387 3.34 -2.67 -16.73
C ASP A 387 3.39 -1.58 -17.78
N SER A 388 2.23 -1.13 -18.24
CA SER A 388 2.08 -0.07 -19.23
C SER A 388 2.11 1.31 -18.59
N TYR A 389 2.73 2.27 -19.25
CA TYR A 389 2.71 3.68 -18.85
C TYR A 389 1.40 4.41 -19.20
N ALA A 390 0.42 3.75 -19.84
CA ALA A 390 -0.82 4.40 -20.27
C ALA A 390 -1.64 5.00 -19.09
N PRO A 391 -1.85 4.30 -17.94
CA PRO A 391 -2.51 4.88 -16.78
C PRO A 391 -1.75 6.09 -16.22
N PHE A 392 -0.42 5.99 -16.11
CA PHE A 392 0.44 7.08 -15.64
C PHE A 392 0.29 8.34 -16.48
N PHE A 393 0.39 8.25 -17.81
CA PHE A 393 0.23 9.41 -18.69
C PHE A 393 -1.19 9.97 -18.68
N ARG A 394 -2.21 9.13 -18.48
CA ARG A 394 -3.58 9.60 -18.26
C ARG A 394 -3.67 10.47 -16.99
N THR A 395 -3.09 10.04 -15.91
CA THR A 395 -3.05 10.77 -14.63
C THR A 395 -2.25 12.07 -14.75
N VAL A 396 -1.12 12.05 -15.48
CA VAL A 396 -0.34 13.24 -15.84
C VAL A 396 -1.23 14.24 -16.60
N GLY A 397 -1.97 13.77 -17.60
CA GLY A 397 -2.88 14.62 -18.38
C GLY A 397 -3.97 15.28 -17.53
N ILE A 398 -4.57 14.54 -16.61
CA ILE A 398 -5.58 15.06 -15.68
C ILE A 398 -4.97 16.18 -14.80
N LEU A 399 -3.81 15.94 -14.17
CA LEU A 399 -3.16 16.93 -13.31
C LEU A 399 -2.72 18.18 -14.07
N LEU A 400 -2.18 18.03 -15.27
CA LEU A 400 -1.81 19.17 -16.12
C LEU A 400 -3.04 19.98 -16.55
N THR A 401 -4.14 19.32 -16.86
CA THR A 401 -5.42 20.00 -17.18
C THR A 401 -5.91 20.79 -15.96
N MET A 402 -5.91 20.21 -14.77
CA MET A 402 -6.24 20.93 -13.53
C MET A 402 -5.33 22.14 -13.30
N ALA A 403 -4.01 21.98 -13.52
CA ALA A 403 -3.04 23.05 -13.36
C ALA A 403 -3.29 24.22 -14.35
N VAL A 404 -3.53 23.90 -15.61
CA VAL A 404 -3.83 24.92 -16.65
C VAL A 404 -5.12 25.67 -16.33
N LEU A 405 -6.18 24.95 -15.93
CA LEU A 405 -7.44 25.57 -15.53
C LEU A 405 -7.26 26.46 -14.29
N ALA A 406 -6.51 26.00 -13.29
CA ALA A 406 -6.21 26.78 -12.09
C ALA A 406 -5.44 28.07 -12.43
N LEU A 407 -4.41 28.00 -13.26
CA LEU A 407 -3.65 29.17 -13.71
C LEU A 407 -4.48 30.13 -14.55
N ALA A 408 -5.34 29.62 -15.43
CA ALA A 408 -6.26 30.45 -16.21
C ALA A 408 -7.22 31.23 -15.29
N LEU A 409 -7.85 30.55 -14.32
CA LEU A 409 -8.73 31.19 -13.34
C LEU A 409 -7.96 32.19 -12.45
N ALA A 410 -6.76 31.82 -11.99
CA ALA A 410 -5.90 32.72 -11.21
C ALA A 410 -5.59 34.02 -11.97
N THR A 411 -5.24 33.90 -13.24
CA THR A 411 -4.97 35.10 -14.10
C THR A 411 -6.20 35.97 -14.29
N VAL A 412 -7.40 35.39 -14.42
CA VAL A 412 -8.66 36.13 -14.51
C VAL A 412 -8.92 36.88 -13.20
N PHE A 413 -8.79 36.21 -12.02
CA PHE A 413 -8.98 36.86 -10.73
C PHE A 413 -7.98 38.01 -10.50
N LEU A 414 -6.69 37.80 -10.81
CA LEU A 414 -5.66 38.83 -10.63
C LEU A 414 -5.84 40.02 -11.58
N ARG A 415 -6.33 39.80 -12.81
CA ARG A 415 -6.65 40.89 -13.75
C ARG A 415 -7.84 41.71 -13.30
N ARG A 416 -8.85 41.11 -12.68
CA ARG A 416 -10.06 41.78 -12.20
C ARG A 416 -9.86 42.52 -10.88
N GLN A 417 -8.79 42.24 -10.14
CA GLN A 417 -8.49 42.96 -8.90
C GLN A 417 -8.05 44.40 -9.24
N ARG A 418 -8.93 45.34 -9.00
CA ARG A 418 -8.64 46.79 -9.04
C ARG A 418 -8.33 47.20 -7.60
N TYR A 419 -7.17 47.77 -7.37
CA TYR A 419 -6.81 48.34 -6.09
C TYR A 419 -7.52 49.69 -5.95
N ALA A 420 -8.54 49.76 -5.09
CA ALA A 420 -9.40 50.92 -4.95
C ALA A 420 -8.75 52.12 -4.25
N HIS A 421 -7.50 51.99 -3.76
CA HIS A 421 -6.80 53.01 -2.98
C HIS A 421 -5.28 53.04 -3.26
N LEU A 422 -4.90 53.14 -4.52
CA LEU A 422 -3.55 53.53 -4.96
C LEU A 422 -3.63 54.83 -5.76
#